data_ff6b39b18f49339396fca52058fa75d2
#
_entry.id   ff6b39b18f49339396fca52058fa75d2
#
_cell.length_a   1.000
_cell.length_b   1.000
_cell.length_c   1.000
_cell.angle_alpha   90.00
_cell.angle_beta   90.00
_cell.angle_gamma   90.00
#
_symmetry.space_group_name_H-M   'P 1'
#
loop_
_entity.id
_entity.type
_entity.pdbx_description
1 polymer ?
#
loop_
_entity_poly.entity_id
_entity_poly.type
_entity_poly.pdbx_seq_one_letter_code
_entity_poly.pdbx_strand_id
1 'polypeptide(L)'
;MKILFKKFDKREITGLPKVLFQGRIITIITPGETEKAVDYLLSQKILGFDTETRPSFKKGQRYEVSLLQVSTHDTCFLFRLNLTGITPAIIRLLEDKKVVKVGLSWHDDLLQLHRRAEFKAGNFVELQDVAEKFGIEDKSLQKLYANLFHMKISKAQRLSNWEQTILRDAQKLYAATDAWTCIKLYEELQRLSRDGDYELVEPVKLVEAESEVVKSKEAKNEEVSQSSPII
;
A
#
# COMPACT_ATOMS: atom_id res chain seq x y z
N MET A 1 7.99 -11.75 20.17
CA MET A 1 7.31 -10.44 20.33
C MET A 1 7.71 -9.54 19.17
N LYS A 2 6.75 -9.02 18.41
CA LYS A 2 6.98 -8.13 17.25
C LYS A 2 6.95 -6.68 17.72
N ILE A 3 7.93 -5.88 17.30
CA ILE A 3 7.92 -4.43 17.55
C ILE A 3 7.17 -3.75 16.42
N LEU A 4 6.16 -2.97 16.77
CA LEU A 4 5.40 -2.11 15.88
C LEU A 4 5.68 -0.65 16.26
N PHE A 5 5.84 0.20 15.26
CA PHE A 5 6.01 1.64 15.47
C PHE A 5 4.68 2.36 15.25
N LYS A 6 4.31 3.26 16.13
CA LYS A 6 3.17 4.15 15.93
C LYS A 6 3.29 4.94 14.62
N LYS A 7 4.52 5.40 14.31
CA LYS A 7 4.92 6.00 13.04
C LYS A 7 6.27 5.45 12.61
N PHE A 8 6.30 4.78 11.47
CA PHE A 8 7.57 4.29 10.90
C PHE A 8 8.35 5.42 10.25
N ASP A 9 9.66 5.52 10.54
CA ASP A 9 10.50 6.57 9.97
C ASP A 9 10.71 6.35 8.47
N LYS A 10 10.29 7.32 7.67
CA LYS A 10 10.43 7.26 6.21
C LYS A 10 11.89 7.14 5.76
N ARG A 11 12.85 7.66 6.53
CA ARG A 11 14.29 7.63 6.21
C ARG A 11 14.81 6.19 6.21
N GLU A 12 14.33 5.35 7.11
CA GLU A 12 14.72 3.95 7.21
C GLU A 12 14.25 3.11 6.01
N ILE A 13 13.12 3.48 5.39
CA ILE A 13 12.55 2.72 4.25
C ILE A 13 13.53 2.59 3.09
N THR A 14 14.39 3.58 2.86
CA THR A 14 15.30 3.59 1.72
C THR A 14 16.29 2.44 1.77
N GLY A 15 16.78 2.07 2.95
CA GLY A 15 17.73 0.97 3.16
C GLY A 15 17.10 -0.43 3.17
N LEU A 16 15.77 -0.55 3.29
CA LEU A 16 15.11 -1.85 3.41
C LEU A 16 15.18 -2.68 2.12
N PRO A 17 15.22 -4.01 2.22
CA PRO A 17 15.12 -4.90 1.08
C PRO A 17 13.76 -4.73 0.40
N LYS A 18 13.73 -4.87 -0.93
CA LYS A 18 12.49 -4.78 -1.71
C LYS A 18 11.69 -6.08 -1.58
N VAL A 19 10.37 -5.94 -1.41
CA VAL A 19 9.42 -7.03 -1.63
C VAL A 19 8.88 -6.98 -3.05
N LEU A 20 8.70 -8.15 -3.65
CA LEU A 20 8.11 -8.32 -4.97
C LEU A 20 7.19 -9.54 -4.95
N PHE A 21 6.07 -9.45 -5.63
CA PHE A 21 5.20 -10.59 -5.86
C PHE A 21 5.92 -11.67 -6.67
N GLN A 22 5.89 -12.91 -6.21
CA GLN A 22 6.58 -14.03 -6.84
C GLN A 22 5.62 -14.99 -7.57
N GLY A 23 4.33 -14.72 -7.50
CA GLY A 23 3.31 -15.54 -8.11
C GLY A 23 3.06 -15.24 -9.60
N ARG A 24 2.01 -15.83 -10.13
CA ARG A 24 1.60 -15.66 -11.51
C ARG A 24 0.80 -14.37 -11.69
N ILE A 25 1.12 -13.61 -12.74
CA ILE A 25 0.39 -12.39 -13.10
C ILE A 25 -0.34 -12.62 -14.42
N ILE A 26 -1.65 -12.45 -14.40
CA ILE A 26 -2.55 -12.64 -15.54
C ILE A 26 -3.20 -11.30 -15.89
N THR A 27 -2.94 -10.81 -17.10
CA THR A 27 -3.59 -9.59 -17.60
C THR A 27 -4.88 -9.95 -18.32
N ILE A 28 -5.99 -9.34 -17.90
CA ILE A 28 -7.34 -9.57 -18.42
C ILE A 28 -7.71 -8.41 -19.34
N ILE A 29 -8.02 -8.72 -20.59
CA ILE A 29 -8.29 -7.73 -21.64
C ILE A 29 -9.62 -7.94 -22.36
N THR A 30 -10.33 -9.02 -22.06
CA THR A 30 -11.65 -9.33 -22.67
C THR A 30 -12.71 -9.64 -21.61
N PRO A 31 -14.01 -9.42 -21.91
CA PRO A 31 -15.10 -9.80 -21.01
C PRO A 31 -15.15 -11.31 -20.71
N GLY A 32 -14.83 -12.18 -21.68
CA GLY A 32 -14.82 -13.63 -21.47
C GLY A 32 -13.72 -14.12 -20.54
N GLU A 33 -12.54 -13.48 -20.58
CA GLU A 33 -11.47 -13.71 -19.59
C GLU A 33 -11.88 -13.20 -18.22
N THR A 34 -12.59 -12.07 -18.16
CA THR A 34 -13.09 -11.48 -16.91
C THR A 34 -14.01 -12.44 -16.18
N GLU A 35 -14.97 -13.08 -16.88
CA GLU A 35 -15.88 -14.08 -16.29
C GLU A 35 -15.11 -15.22 -15.64
N LYS A 36 -14.20 -15.85 -16.37
CA LYS A 36 -13.39 -16.98 -15.87
C LYS A 36 -12.53 -16.58 -14.67
N ALA A 37 -11.92 -15.39 -14.71
CA ALA A 37 -11.10 -14.88 -13.61
C ALA A 37 -11.96 -14.62 -12.36
N VAL A 38 -13.13 -14.02 -12.53
CA VAL A 38 -14.04 -13.73 -11.41
C VAL A 38 -14.58 -15.01 -10.78
N ASP A 39 -14.95 -16.02 -11.58
CA ASP A 39 -15.39 -17.32 -11.05
C ASP A 39 -14.31 -17.97 -10.17
N TYR A 40 -13.05 -17.91 -10.61
CA TYR A 40 -11.93 -18.37 -9.80
C TYR A 40 -11.75 -17.53 -8.52
N LEU A 41 -11.81 -16.20 -8.62
CA LEU A 41 -11.64 -15.30 -7.47
C LEU A 41 -12.75 -15.47 -6.43
N LEU A 42 -13.97 -15.70 -6.86
CA LEU A 42 -15.11 -15.94 -5.96
C LEU A 42 -15.04 -17.28 -5.22
N SER A 43 -14.17 -18.20 -5.63
CA SER A 43 -13.89 -19.44 -4.90
C SER A 43 -12.87 -19.26 -3.76
N GLN A 44 -12.24 -18.09 -3.66
CA GLN A 44 -11.22 -17.80 -2.66
C GLN A 44 -11.85 -17.30 -1.35
N LYS A 45 -11.09 -17.36 -0.26
CA LYS A 45 -11.53 -16.85 1.05
C LYS A 45 -11.19 -15.37 1.24
N ILE A 46 -10.05 -14.96 0.69
CA ILE A 46 -9.50 -13.62 0.82
C ILE A 46 -8.85 -13.18 -0.48
N LEU A 47 -9.00 -11.92 -0.82
CA LEU A 47 -8.41 -11.28 -1.98
C LEU A 47 -7.78 -9.94 -1.57
N GLY A 48 -6.62 -9.66 -2.13
CA GLY A 48 -6.01 -8.34 -2.06
C GLY A 48 -6.42 -7.51 -3.27
N PHE A 49 -6.71 -6.25 -3.04
CA PHE A 49 -7.21 -5.34 -4.07
C PHE A 49 -6.40 -4.05 -4.09
N ASP A 50 -6.27 -3.48 -5.27
CA ASP A 50 -5.78 -2.11 -5.47
C ASP A 50 -6.29 -1.58 -6.82
N THR A 51 -6.18 -0.29 -7.08
CA THR A 51 -6.52 0.31 -8.38
C THR A 51 -5.43 1.25 -8.87
N GLU A 52 -5.35 1.42 -10.20
CA GLU A 52 -4.45 2.37 -10.80
C GLU A 52 -5.16 3.26 -11.81
N THR A 53 -4.86 4.55 -11.72
CA THR A 53 -5.35 5.59 -12.61
C THR A 53 -4.18 6.29 -13.26
N ARG A 54 -4.29 6.59 -14.55
CA ARG A 54 -3.29 7.42 -15.24
C ARG A 54 -3.17 8.77 -14.55
N PRO A 55 -1.96 9.23 -14.19
CA PRO A 55 -1.77 10.53 -13.56
C PRO A 55 -2.11 11.67 -14.53
N SER A 56 -2.75 12.72 -14.01
CA SER A 56 -2.97 13.96 -14.74
C SER A 56 -2.04 15.05 -14.23
N PHE A 57 -1.36 15.71 -15.16
CA PHE A 57 -0.49 16.86 -14.88
C PHE A 57 -1.10 18.19 -15.37
N LYS A 58 -2.33 18.14 -15.93
CA LYS A 58 -3.06 19.33 -16.40
C LYS A 58 -4.22 19.62 -15.45
N LYS A 59 -4.35 20.89 -15.05
CA LYS A 59 -5.46 21.35 -14.20
C LYS A 59 -6.81 21.06 -14.89
N GLY A 60 -7.73 20.48 -14.14
CA GLY A 60 -9.08 20.14 -14.63
C GLY A 60 -9.18 18.82 -15.42
N GLN A 61 -8.08 18.22 -15.84
CA GLN A 61 -8.10 16.92 -16.50
C GLN A 61 -8.12 15.81 -15.45
N ARG A 62 -9.06 14.87 -15.60
CA ARG A 62 -9.17 13.67 -14.76
C ARG A 62 -9.23 12.45 -15.65
N TYR A 63 -8.63 11.36 -15.21
CA TYR A 63 -8.73 10.06 -15.84
C TYR A 63 -9.54 9.12 -14.95
N GLU A 64 -10.15 8.13 -15.57
CA GLU A 64 -10.86 7.08 -14.85
C GLU A 64 -9.89 5.98 -14.40
N VAL A 65 -10.34 5.14 -13.46
CA VAL A 65 -9.59 3.95 -13.06
C VAL A 65 -9.34 3.07 -14.28
N SER A 66 -8.09 2.84 -14.61
CA SER A 66 -7.66 2.12 -15.81
C SER A 66 -7.36 0.65 -15.54
N LEU A 67 -6.97 0.34 -14.31
CA LEU A 67 -6.58 -0.98 -13.88
C LEU A 67 -7.20 -1.31 -12.52
N LEU A 68 -7.77 -2.50 -12.40
CA LEU A 68 -8.13 -3.10 -11.13
C LEU A 68 -7.24 -4.32 -10.90
N GLN A 69 -6.51 -4.34 -9.79
CA GLN A 69 -5.68 -5.46 -9.39
C GLN A 69 -6.41 -6.30 -8.34
N VAL A 70 -6.49 -7.60 -8.59
CA VAL A 70 -7.06 -8.55 -7.63
C VAL A 70 -6.11 -9.72 -7.46
N SER A 71 -5.56 -9.88 -6.27
CA SER A 71 -4.58 -10.91 -5.96
C SER A 71 -5.15 -11.98 -5.02
N THR A 72 -4.77 -13.21 -5.27
CA THR A 72 -4.72 -14.29 -4.29
C THR A 72 -3.32 -14.37 -3.71
N HIS A 73 -2.99 -15.41 -2.93
CA HIS A 73 -1.64 -15.60 -2.40
C HIS A 73 -0.58 -15.85 -3.49
N ASP A 74 -0.97 -16.45 -4.61
CA ASP A 74 -0.06 -16.93 -5.65
C ASP A 74 -0.38 -16.46 -7.07
N THR A 75 -1.52 -15.84 -7.29
CA THR A 75 -1.97 -15.38 -8.62
C THR A 75 -2.60 -14.00 -8.53
N CYS A 76 -2.13 -13.07 -9.33
CA CYS A 76 -2.71 -11.73 -9.43
C CYS A 76 -3.35 -11.53 -10.82
N PHE A 77 -4.57 -11.05 -10.84
CA PHE A 77 -5.33 -10.68 -12.03
C PHE A 77 -5.32 -9.17 -12.20
N LEU A 78 -4.90 -8.73 -13.37
CA LEU A 78 -4.84 -7.32 -13.76
C LEU A 78 -5.95 -7.02 -14.77
N PHE A 79 -7.10 -6.57 -14.29
CA PHE A 79 -8.24 -6.23 -15.13
C PHE A 79 -8.03 -4.87 -15.77
N ARG A 80 -7.87 -4.85 -17.10
CA ARG A 80 -7.68 -3.63 -17.91
C ARG A 80 -9.00 -2.92 -18.12
N LEU A 81 -9.49 -2.18 -17.11
CA LEU A 81 -10.79 -1.52 -17.16
C LEU A 81 -10.91 -0.51 -18.31
N ASN A 82 -9.82 0.09 -18.74
CA ASN A 82 -9.79 0.95 -19.92
C ASN A 82 -10.09 0.20 -21.24
N LEU A 83 -10.00 -1.14 -21.26
CA LEU A 83 -10.30 -1.99 -22.41
C LEU A 83 -11.64 -2.72 -22.26
N THR A 84 -11.92 -3.27 -21.08
CA THR A 84 -13.11 -4.10 -20.83
C THR A 84 -14.30 -3.31 -20.27
N GLY A 85 -14.07 -2.14 -19.69
CA GLY A 85 -15.03 -1.50 -18.80
C GLY A 85 -15.19 -2.27 -17.47
N ILE A 86 -16.19 -1.89 -16.70
CA ILE A 86 -16.65 -2.66 -15.54
C ILE A 86 -17.74 -3.60 -16.02
N THR A 87 -17.40 -4.86 -16.21
CA THR A 87 -18.33 -5.89 -16.69
C THR A 87 -19.26 -6.37 -15.58
N PRO A 88 -20.38 -7.03 -15.89
CA PRO A 88 -21.26 -7.65 -14.89
C PRO A 88 -20.51 -8.62 -13.96
N ALA A 89 -19.49 -9.32 -14.44
CA ALA A 89 -18.65 -10.19 -13.62
C ALA A 89 -17.86 -9.38 -12.56
N ILE A 90 -17.27 -8.25 -12.94
CA ILE A 90 -16.58 -7.37 -11.97
C ILE A 90 -17.58 -6.85 -10.93
N ILE A 91 -18.78 -6.45 -11.35
CA ILE A 91 -19.83 -6.03 -10.41
C ILE A 91 -20.14 -7.16 -9.42
N ARG A 92 -20.34 -8.38 -9.90
CA ARG A 92 -20.56 -9.59 -9.08
C ARG A 92 -19.43 -9.79 -8.06
N LEU A 93 -18.16 -9.60 -8.45
CA LEU A 93 -17.01 -9.69 -7.57
C LEU A 93 -17.02 -8.57 -6.51
N LEU A 94 -17.31 -7.33 -6.91
CA LEU A 94 -17.33 -6.18 -5.99
C LEU A 94 -18.49 -6.28 -4.98
N GLU A 95 -19.63 -6.85 -5.37
CA GLU A 95 -20.82 -7.01 -4.53
C GLU A 95 -20.80 -8.27 -3.64
N ASP A 96 -19.91 -9.23 -3.90
CA ASP A 96 -19.85 -10.47 -3.13
C ASP A 96 -19.59 -10.19 -1.65
N LYS A 97 -20.39 -10.84 -0.79
CA LYS A 97 -20.33 -10.68 0.67
C LYS A 97 -19.58 -11.80 1.39
N LYS A 98 -19.21 -12.86 0.67
CA LYS A 98 -18.55 -14.04 1.26
C LYS A 98 -17.04 -13.89 1.25
N VAL A 99 -16.48 -13.45 0.13
CA VAL A 99 -15.04 -13.27 -0.04
C VAL A 99 -14.61 -11.98 0.63
N VAL A 100 -13.62 -12.06 1.51
CA VAL A 100 -13.00 -10.89 2.13
C VAL A 100 -12.12 -10.17 1.10
N LYS A 101 -12.38 -8.90 0.87
CA LYS A 101 -11.60 -8.05 -0.05
C LYS A 101 -10.82 -7.03 0.76
N VAL A 102 -9.51 -7.11 0.71
CA VAL A 102 -8.61 -6.29 1.53
C VAL A 102 -7.85 -5.31 0.66
N GLY A 103 -7.85 -4.07 1.05
CA GLY A 103 -7.07 -3.02 0.38
C GLY A 103 -6.78 -1.86 1.31
N LEU A 104 -6.17 -0.83 0.76
CA LEU A 104 -5.80 0.37 1.51
C LEU A 104 -6.35 1.60 0.80
N SER A 105 -6.99 2.50 1.56
CA SER A 105 -7.67 3.71 1.05
C SER A 105 -8.86 3.42 0.12
N TRP A 106 -9.60 2.36 0.39
CA TRP A 106 -10.74 1.88 -0.41
C TRP A 106 -11.82 2.92 -0.70
N HIS A 107 -12.07 3.87 0.20
CA HIS A 107 -13.09 4.89 0.00
C HIS A 107 -12.89 5.65 -1.31
N ASP A 108 -11.65 6.02 -1.60
CA ASP A 108 -11.31 6.76 -2.83
C ASP A 108 -11.44 5.86 -4.07
N ASP A 109 -10.98 4.62 -3.99
CA ASP A 109 -11.05 3.64 -5.08
C ASP A 109 -12.49 3.29 -5.43
N LEU A 110 -13.32 2.98 -4.43
CA LEU A 110 -14.74 2.70 -4.63
C LEU A 110 -15.48 3.90 -5.23
N LEU A 111 -15.18 5.12 -4.75
CA LEU A 111 -15.75 6.33 -5.34
C LEU A 111 -15.40 6.50 -6.82
N GLN A 112 -14.16 6.19 -7.20
CA GLN A 112 -13.74 6.23 -8.61
C GLN A 112 -14.40 5.13 -9.43
N LEU A 113 -14.54 3.91 -8.89
CA LEU A 113 -15.24 2.80 -9.56
C LEU A 113 -16.74 3.09 -9.72
N HIS A 114 -17.39 3.70 -8.72
CA HIS A 114 -18.80 4.12 -8.80
C HIS A 114 -19.08 5.17 -9.89
N ARG A 115 -18.09 5.92 -10.33
CA ARG A 115 -18.25 6.83 -11.49
C ARG A 115 -18.40 6.07 -12.80
N ARG A 116 -18.03 4.79 -12.83
CA ARG A 116 -18.04 3.94 -14.03
C ARG A 116 -19.17 2.93 -14.05
N ALA A 117 -19.66 2.49 -12.89
CA ALA A 117 -20.77 1.57 -12.77
C ALA A 117 -21.42 1.66 -11.41
N GLU A 118 -22.71 1.41 -11.32
CA GLU A 118 -23.43 1.26 -10.05
C GLU A 118 -23.25 -0.15 -9.52
N PHE A 119 -22.88 -0.28 -8.23
CA PHE A 119 -22.80 -1.56 -7.52
C PHE A 119 -22.87 -1.31 -6.01
N LYS A 120 -23.13 -2.35 -5.24
CA LYS A 120 -23.19 -2.30 -3.78
C LYS A 120 -22.00 -3.04 -3.18
N ALA A 121 -20.98 -2.31 -2.73
CA ALA A 121 -19.77 -2.90 -2.20
C ALA A 121 -20.07 -3.96 -1.12
N GLY A 122 -19.59 -5.19 -1.34
CA GLY A 122 -19.67 -6.30 -0.39
C GLY A 122 -18.39 -6.38 0.47
N ASN A 123 -18.33 -7.08 1.50
CA ASN A 123 -17.24 -7.47 2.42
C ASN A 123 -15.82 -6.91 2.11
N PHE A 124 -15.67 -5.58 2.17
CA PHE A 124 -14.40 -4.88 2.04
C PHE A 124 -13.78 -4.58 3.40
N VAL A 125 -12.49 -4.76 3.53
CA VAL A 125 -11.70 -4.44 4.73
C VAL A 125 -10.69 -3.35 4.39
N GLU A 126 -10.79 -2.22 5.11
CA GLU A 126 -9.81 -1.13 5.03
C GLU A 126 -8.64 -1.39 5.96
N LEU A 127 -7.44 -1.50 5.39
CA LEU A 127 -6.22 -1.77 6.17
C LEU A 127 -5.86 -0.64 7.12
N GLN A 128 -6.20 0.60 6.80
CA GLN A 128 -5.95 1.73 7.69
C GLN A 128 -6.75 1.58 9.00
N ASP A 129 -8.02 1.17 8.90
CA ASP A 129 -8.86 0.94 10.09
C ASP A 129 -8.38 -0.24 10.93
N VAL A 130 -7.85 -1.28 10.27
CA VAL A 130 -7.26 -2.43 10.97
C VAL A 130 -5.98 -2.01 11.69
N ALA A 131 -5.08 -1.28 11.02
CA ALA A 131 -3.81 -0.81 11.60
C ALA A 131 -4.03 0.18 12.77
N GLU A 132 -5.03 1.03 12.68
CA GLU A 132 -5.40 1.98 13.74
C GLU A 132 -5.76 1.29 15.06
N LYS A 133 -6.36 0.10 15.03
CA LYS A 133 -6.65 -0.71 16.22
C LYS A 133 -5.40 -1.16 16.97
N PHE A 134 -4.26 -1.18 16.31
CA PHE A 134 -2.94 -1.44 16.91
C PHE A 134 -2.22 -0.17 17.37
N GLY A 135 -2.83 1.01 17.21
CA GLY A 135 -2.21 2.30 17.49
C GLY A 135 -1.26 2.79 16.39
N ILE A 136 -1.23 2.15 15.21
CA ILE A 136 -0.41 2.56 14.07
C ILE A 136 -1.10 3.73 13.34
N GLU A 137 -0.41 4.86 13.24
CA GLU A 137 -0.93 6.07 12.60
C GLU A 137 -0.52 6.22 11.11
N ASP A 138 0.31 5.31 10.60
CA ASP A 138 0.73 5.33 9.21
C ASP A 138 -0.43 4.98 8.27
N LYS A 139 -0.61 5.81 7.22
CA LYS A 139 -1.73 5.68 6.26
C LYS A 139 -1.28 5.23 4.86
N SER A 140 -0.03 4.85 4.66
CA SER A 140 0.46 4.38 3.36
C SER A 140 0.87 2.92 3.37
N LEU A 141 0.54 2.20 2.30
CA LEU A 141 0.87 0.77 2.13
C LEU A 141 2.36 0.50 2.35
N GLN A 142 3.24 1.35 1.78
CA GLN A 142 4.68 1.22 1.94
C GLN A 142 5.14 1.32 3.41
N LYS A 143 4.58 2.26 4.17
CA LYS A 143 4.95 2.44 5.57
C LYS A 143 4.41 1.32 6.46
N LEU A 144 3.16 0.90 6.24
CA LEU A 144 2.58 -0.24 6.95
C LEU A 144 3.39 -1.51 6.68
N TYR A 145 3.77 -1.75 5.43
CA TYR A 145 4.54 -2.92 5.08
C TYR A 145 5.96 -2.87 5.68
N ALA A 146 6.62 -1.71 5.65
CA ALA A 146 7.92 -1.51 6.27
C ALA A 146 7.86 -1.74 7.80
N ASN A 147 6.84 -1.22 8.44
CA ASN A 147 6.60 -1.38 9.88
C ASN A 147 6.44 -2.85 10.28
N LEU A 148 5.60 -3.60 9.54
CA LEU A 148 5.30 -4.98 9.89
C LEU A 148 6.35 -6.00 9.43
N PHE A 149 7.02 -5.76 8.31
CA PHE A 149 7.87 -6.77 7.67
C PHE A 149 9.34 -6.35 7.49
N HIS A 150 9.69 -5.11 7.82
CA HIS A 150 11.02 -4.55 7.56
C HIS A 150 11.47 -4.71 6.10
N MET A 151 10.52 -4.55 5.17
CA MET A 151 10.72 -4.59 3.72
C MET A 151 10.01 -3.41 3.07
N LYS A 152 10.47 -2.99 1.89
CA LYS A 152 9.88 -1.86 1.17
C LYS A 152 9.15 -2.28 -0.09
N ILE A 153 7.98 -1.69 -0.30
CA ILE A 153 7.26 -1.70 -1.58
C ILE A 153 7.82 -0.57 -2.45
N SER A 154 8.12 -0.86 -3.71
CA SER A 154 8.60 0.14 -4.67
C SER A 154 7.48 1.12 -5.04
N LYS A 155 7.79 2.41 -5.21
CA LYS A 155 6.86 3.42 -5.75
C LYS A 155 7.20 3.83 -7.18
N ALA A 156 8.10 3.09 -7.85
CA ALA A 156 8.68 3.51 -9.13
C ALA A 156 7.66 3.60 -10.28
N GLN A 157 6.54 2.87 -10.22
CA GLN A 157 5.52 2.86 -11.28
C GLN A 157 4.26 3.66 -10.96
N ARG A 158 4.14 4.24 -9.76
CA ARG A 158 2.95 4.97 -9.31
C ARG A 158 2.46 6.06 -10.28
N LEU A 159 3.39 6.75 -10.94
CA LEU A 159 3.07 7.83 -11.90
C LEU A 159 3.18 7.37 -13.35
N SER A 160 3.05 6.08 -13.61
CA SER A 160 3.08 5.51 -14.95
C SER A 160 1.81 5.79 -15.73
N ASN A 161 1.88 5.67 -17.06
CA ASN A 161 0.68 5.67 -17.90
C ASN A 161 0.01 4.29 -17.83
N TRP A 162 -1.05 4.17 -17.07
CA TRP A 162 -1.81 2.94 -16.90
C TRP A 162 -2.80 2.65 -18.04
N GLU A 163 -2.98 3.60 -18.98
CA GLU A 163 -3.84 3.45 -20.16
C GLU A 163 -3.08 2.99 -21.41
N GLN A 164 -1.76 2.83 -21.34
CA GLN A 164 -0.99 2.37 -22.51
C GLN A 164 -1.46 1.00 -23.01
N THR A 165 -1.31 0.73 -24.32
CA THR A 165 -1.82 -0.49 -24.96
C THR A 165 -1.30 -1.76 -24.29
N ILE A 166 -0.01 -1.82 -23.98
CA ILE A 166 0.64 -2.95 -23.33
C ILE A 166 1.34 -2.46 -22.06
N LEU A 167 0.95 -3.02 -20.90
CA LEU A 167 1.65 -2.74 -19.64
C LEU A 167 3.03 -3.39 -19.66
N ARG A 168 4.05 -2.63 -19.26
CA ARG A 168 5.41 -3.15 -19.07
C ARG A 168 5.44 -4.14 -17.91
N ASP A 169 6.37 -5.08 -17.92
CA ASP A 169 6.49 -6.07 -16.84
C ASP A 169 6.74 -5.42 -15.47
N ALA A 170 7.50 -4.33 -15.43
CA ALA A 170 7.69 -3.54 -14.20
C ALA A 170 6.38 -2.96 -13.65
N GLN A 171 5.44 -2.55 -14.51
CA GLN A 171 4.11 -2.08 -14.08
C GLN A 171 3.25 -3.24 -13.58
N LYS A 172 3.24 -4.35 -14.31
CA LYS A 172 2.49 -5.56 -13.90
C LYS A 172 2.96 -6.05 -12.54
N LEU A 173 4.27 -6.14 -12.34
CA LEU A 173 4.88 -6.58 -11.09
C LEU A 173 4.59 -5.61 -9.94
N TYR A 174 4.66 -4.30 -10.19
CA TYR A 174 4.29 -3.27 -9.24
C TYR A 174 2.83 -3.44 -8.79
N ALA A 175 1.90 -3.46 -9.73
CA ALA A 175 0.47 -3.57 -9.47
C ALA A 175 0.10 -4.89 -8.72
N ALA A 176 0.73 -6.00 -9.11
CA ALA A 176 0.53 -7.28 -8.42
C ALA A 176 1.10 -7.26 -6.99
N THR A 177 2.24 -6.59 -6.78
CA THR A 177 2.85 -6.47 -5.45
C THR A 177 1.95 -5.65 -4.52
N ASP A 178 1.41 -4.53 -4.97
CA ASP A 178 0.55 -3.67 -4.14
C ASP A 178 -0.72 -4.43 -3.71
N ALA A 179 -1.44 -5.08 -4.62
CA ALA A 179 -2.62 -5.86 -4.26
C ALA A 179 -2.29 -7.05 -3.33
N TRP A 180 -1.23 -7.81 -3.63
CA TRP A 180 -0.85 -8.98 -2.83
C TRP A 180 -0.39 -8.61 -1.41
N THR A 181 0.34 -7.50 -1.26
CA THR A 181 0.82 -7.06 0.06
C THR A 181 -0.32 -6.68 1.00
N CYS A 182 -1.50 -6.33 0.47
CA CYS A 182 -2.69 -6.11 1.28
C CYS A 182 -3.12 -7.39 2.01
N ILE A 183 -3.08 -8.56 1.36
CA ILE A 183 -3.36 -9.85 2.02
C ILE A 183 -2.34 -10.09 3.14
N LYS A 184 -1.05 -9.93 2.85
CA LYS A 184 0.03 -10.16 3.82
C LYS A 184 -0.10 -9.30 5.06
N LEU A 185 -0.43 -8.00 4.87
CA LEU A 185 -0.66 -7.08 5.97
C LEU A 185 -1.86 -7.50 6.83
N TYR A 186 -2.97 -7.82 6.18
CA TYR A 186 -4.19 -8.23 6.89
C TYR A 186 -3.98 -9.50 7.72
N GLU A 187 -3.40 -10.53 7.11
CA GLU A 187 -3.13 -11.81 7.80
C GLU A 187 -2.19 -11.63 9.00
N GLU A 188 -1.15 -10.82 8.84
CA GLU A 188 -0.21 -10.56 9.94
C GLU A 188 -0.88 -9.75 11.06
N LEU A 189 -1.66 -8.72 10.75
CA LEU A 189 -2.42 -7.99 11.75
C LEU A 189 -3.44 -8.89 12.45
N GLN A 190 -4.14 -9.78 11.73
CA GLN A 190 -5.04 -10.77 12.33
C GLN A 190 -4.29 -11.74 13.25
N ARG A 191 -3.11 -12.20 12.85
CA ARG A 191 -2.26 -13.04 13.69
C ARG A 191 -1.87 -12.32 14.98
N LEU A 192 -1.35 -11.11 14.88
CA LEU A 192 -0.94 -10.30 16.02
C LEU A 192 -2.11 -9.99 16.96
N SER A 193 -3.29 -9.71 16.41
CA SER A 193 -4.52 -9.47 17.20
C SER A 193 -4.93 -10.69 18.01
N ARG A 194 -4.76 -11.90 17.44
CA ARG A 194 -5.11 -13.15 18.12
C ARG A 194 -4.07 -13.56 19.15
N ASP A 195 -2.78 -13.42 18.80
CA ASP A 195 -1.68 -13.94 19.62
C ASP A 195 -1.25 -12.95 20.71
N GLY A 196 -1.53 -11.64 20.54
CA GLY A 196 -1.10 -10.58 21.46
C GLY A 196 0.41 -10.37 21.50
N ASP A 197 1.17 -10.97 20.55
CA ASP A 197 2.63 -11.01 20.55
C ASP A 197 3.25 -9.79 19.85
N TYR A 198 2.94 -8.60 20.34
CA TYR A 198 3.53 -7.36 19.82
C TYR A 198 3.66 -6.29 20.89
N GLU A 199 4.54 -5.32 20.63
CA GLU A 199 4.74 -4.11 21.42
C GLU A 199 4.67 -2.90 20.50
N LEU A 200 3.87 -1.88 20.87
CA LEU A 200 3.81 -0.62 20.14
C LEU A 200 4.82 0.38 20.75
N VAL A 201 5.71 0.89 19.90
CA VAL A 201 6.74 1.85 20.28
C VAL A 201 6.41 3.22 19.70
N GLU A 202 6.47 4.25 20.56
CA GLU A 202 6.40 5.65 20.12
C GLU A 202 7.67 6.02 19.33
N PRO A 203 7.57 6.88 18.30
CA PRO A 203 8.77 7.37 17.63
C PRO A 203 9.65 8.12 18.63
N VAL A 204 10.89 7.67 18.79
CA VAL A 204 11.87 8.38 19.61
C VAL A 204 12.03 9.78 19.02
N LYS A 205 11.75 10.80 19.79
CA LYS A 205 12.04 12.19 19.42
C LYS A 205 13.58 12.36 19.43
N LEU A 206 14.22 12.09 18.31
CA LEU A 206 15.66 12.32 18.10
C LEU A 206 16.03 13.83 18.17
N VAL A 207 15.07 14.70 18.43
CA VAL A 207 15.25 16.17 18.43
C VAL A 207 15.96 16.66 19.72
N GLU A 208 15.95 15.90 20.81
CA GLU A 208 16.56 16.35 22.07
C GLU A 208 18.07 16.01 22.16
N ALA A 209 18.50 14.89 21.60
CA ALA A 209 19.91 14.50 21.65
C ALA A 209 20.83 15.33 20.73
N GLU A 210 20.37 15.76 19.56
CA GLU A 210 21.15 16.64 18.67
C GLU A 210 21.23 18.08 19.18
N SER A 211 20.21 18.60 19.86
CA SER A 211 20.23 19.94 20.45
C SER A 211 21.14 20.04 21.69
N GLU A 212 21.28 18.98 22.48
CA GLU A 212 22.21 18.94 23.61
C GLU A 212 23.66 18.80 23.16
N VAL A 213 23.92 18.01 22.10
CA VAL A 213 25.27 17.87 21.54
C VAL A 213 25.75 19.17 20.86
N VAL A 214 24.85 19.91 20.20
CA VAL A 214 25.20 21.22 19.61
C VAL A 214 25.43 22.26 20.70
N LYS A 215 24.56 22.36 21.70
CA LYS A 215 24.75 23.29 22.82
C LYS A 215 26.03 22.99 23.64
N SER A 216 26.41 21.73 23.84
CA SER A 216 27.64 21.36 24.53
C SER A 216 28.91 21.65 23.72
N LYS A 217 28.82 21.68 22.37
CA LYS A 217 29.93 22.08 21.51
C LYS A 217 30.10 23.61 21.43
N GLU A 218 29.00 24.35 21.41
CA GLU A 218 29.04 25.81 21.44
C GLU A 218 29.56 26.35 22.76
N ALA A 219 29.12 25.81 23.90
CA ALA A 219 29.62 26.17 25.22
C ALA A 219 31.13 25.91 25.38
N LYS A 220 31.67 24.82 24.80
CA LYS A 220 33.13 24.54 24.84
C LYS A 220 33.94 25.47 23.94
N ASN A 221 33.37 25.97 22.86
CA ASN A 221 34.08 26.94 22.00
C ASN A 221 34.10 28.36 22.57
N GLU A 222 33.13 28.75 23.39
CA GLU A 222 33.13 30.03 24.08
C GLU A 222 34.15 30.04 25.25
N GLU A 223 34.37 28.96 25.98
CA GLU A 223 35.38 28.88 27.03
C GLU A 223 36.82 28.93 26.48
N VAL A 224 37.05 28.41 25.26
CA VAL A 224 38.38 28.45 24.63
C VAL A 224 38.74 29.85 24.09
N SER A 225 37.75 30.69 23.75
CA SER A 225 37.97 32.05 23.21
C SER A 225 38.27 33.11 24.28
N GLN A 226 38.03 32.80 25.57
CA GLN A 226 38.25 33.77 26.67
C GLN A 226 39.62 33.54 27.42
N SER A 227 40.42 32.61 26.98
CA SER A 227 41.70 32.26 27.66
C SER A 227 42.95 32.63 26.85
N SER A 228 42.95 33.73 26.12
CA SER A 228 44.18 34.27 25.51
C SER A 228 44.80 35.35 26.42
N PRO A 229 46.02 35.20 26.93
CA PRO A 229 46.66 36.20 27.75
C PRO A 229 47.20 37.37 26.91
N ILE A 230 46.89 38.53 27.37
CA ILE A 230 47.46 39.79 26.85
C ILE A 230 48.93 39.79 27.25
N ILE A 231 49.85 39.90 26.29
CA ILE A 231 51.23 40.33 26.45
C ILE A 231 51.41 41.53 25.52
#